data_4774ce3a30b37c73d9108145da64a785
#
_entry.id   4774ce3a30b37c73d9108145da64a785
#
_cell.length_a   1.000
_cell.length_b   1.000
_cell.length_c   1.000
_cell.angle_alpha   90.00
_cell.angle_beta   90.00
_cell.angle_gamma   90.00
#
_symmetry.space_group_name_H-M   'P 1'
#
loop_
_entity.id
_entity.type
_entity.pdbx_description
1 polymer ?
#
loop_
_entity_poly.entity_id
_entity_poly.type
_entity_poly.pdbx_seq_one_letter_code
_entity_poly.pdbx_strand_id
1 'polypeptide(L)'
;ASNNGVNEVSDLIDKVKYAPINAKYKVYIIDEVHMMTPEAFNALLKTLEEPPAHIVFILATTEPHKILPTIISRCQRFDFKRVDEHDIISRLEYVLKEENVEYDEESLEIISKLADGGMRDALSILEQCLAYDRHLTVENINKVYGLLANDEKIRLIKLLLTKDMKNVLKTLDHMMSLSIDLKRLTQDLIDV
;
A
#
# COMPACT_ATOMS: atom_id res chain seq x y z
N ALA A 1 5.00 6.20 -14.48
CA ALA A 1 4.45 6.94 -15.60
C ALA A 1 3.73 5.95 -16.51
N SER A 2 2.46 6.15 -16.72
CA SER A 2 1.53 5.24 -17.38
C SER A 2 1.79 5.18 -18.89
N ASN A 3 2.59 4.24 -19.32
CA ASN A 3 2.82 3.92 -20.71
C ASN A 3 1.92 2.71 -21.10
N ASN A 4 0.60 2.90 -21.14
CA ASN A 4 -0.38 1.82 -21.35
C ASN A 4 -1.08 1.95 -22.73
N GLY A 5 -0.46 2.69 -23.66
CA GLY A 5 -1.00 2.95 -24.99
C GLY A 5 -0.79 1.81 -25.97
N VAL A 6 -1.59 1.81 -27.04
CA VAL A 6 -1.55 0.80 -28.15
C VAL A 6 -0.14 0.69 -28.75
N ASN A 7 0.56 1.81 -28.91
CA ASN A 7 1.88 1.84 -29.54
C ASN A 7 2.92 1.06 -28.72
N GLU A 8 2.89 1.17 -27.40
CA GLU A 8 3.84 0.51 -26.51
C GLU A 8 3.58 -1.00 -26.41
N VAL A 9 2.32 -1.39 -26.43
CA VAL A 9 1.95 -2.81 -26.52
C VAL A 9 2.33 -3.38 -27.87
N SER A 10 2.18 -2.61 -28.96
CA SER A 10 2.64 -3.01 -30.29
C SER A 10 4.15 -3.21 -30.33
N ASP A 11 4.92 -2.29 -29.78
CA ASP A 11 6.39 -2.40 -29.65
C ASP A 11 6.80 -3.61 -28.80
N LEU A 12 6.04 -3.90 -27.74
CA LEU A 12 6.25 -5.07 -26.90
C LEU A 12 6.01 -6.35 -27.71
N ILE A 13 4.91 -6.43 -28.46
CA ILE A 13 4.55 -7.58 -29.32
C ILE A 13 5.62 -7.83 -30.38
N ASP A 14 6.17 -6.78 -30.97
CA ASP A 14 7.26 -6.94 -31.93
C ASP A 14 8.54 -7.47 -31.28
N LYS A 15 8.85 -7.03 -30.08
CA LYS A 15 10.00 -7.51 -29.30
C LYS A 15 9.85 -8.95 -28.78
N VAL A 16 8.61 -9.43 -28.59
CA VAL A 16 8.30 -10.80 -28.16
C VAL A 16 8.76 -11.85 -29.17
N LYS A 17 8.77 -11.52 -30.45
CA LYS A 17 9.18 -12.40 -31.55
C LYS A 17 10.64 -12.85 -31.46
N TYR A 18 11.49 -12.07 -30.78
CA TYR A 18 12.94 -12.31 -30.71
C TYR A 18 13.31 -13.03 -29.41
N ALA A 19 14.02 -14.14 -29.54
CA ALA A 19 14.56 -14.87 -28.39
C ALA A 19 15.62 -14.04 -27.65
N PRO A 20 15.79 -14.24 -26.35
CA PRO A 20 16.86 -13.63 -25.58
C PRO A 20 18.23 -14.18 -26.01
N ILE A 21 19.27 -13.34 -26.02
CA ILE A 21 20.62 -13.74 -26.45
C ILE A 21 21.34 -14.52 -25.36
N ASN A 22 21.23 -14.09 -24.09
CA ASN A 22 22.01 -14.60 -22.95
C ASN A 22 21.15 -15.20 -21.84
N ALA A 23 19.87 -15.54 -22.09
CA ALA A 23 18.96 -16.06 -21.09
C ALA A 23 18.04 -17.13 -21.69
N LYS A 24 17.46 -17.99 -20.83
CA LYS A 24 16.48 -18.99 -21.26
C LYS A 24 15.11 -18.40 -21.54
N TYR A 25 14.72 -17.40 -20.75
CA TYR A 25 13.42 -16.74 -20.82
C TYR A 25 13.55 -15.24 -20.89
N LYS A 26 12.59 -14.59 -21.53
CA LYS A 26 12.36 -13.16 -21.52
C LYS A 26 11.07 -12.91 -20.79
N VAL A 27 11.13 -12.18 -19.68
CA VAL A 27 9.99 -11.92 -18.79
C VAL A 27 9.51 -10.49 -19.01
N TYR A 28 8.21 -10.36 -19.26
CA TYR A 28 7.53 -9.07 -19.33
C TYR A 28 6.61 -8.92 -18.12
N ILE A 29 6.84 -7.89 -17.32
CA ILE A 29 6.00 -7.55 -16.18
C ILE A 29 5.18 -6.33 -16.55
N ILE A 30 3.85 -6.50 -16.55
CA ILE A 30 2.90 -5.42 -16.83
C ILE A 30 2.16 -5.14 -15.53
N ASP A 31 2.53 -4.03 -14.90
CA ASP A 31 1.90 -3.59 -13.66
C ASP A 31 0.65 -2.75 -13.96
N GLU A 32 -0.34 -2.81 -13.07
CA GLU A 32 -1.64 -2.16 -13.18
C GLU A 32 -2.29 -2.40 -14.56
N VAL A 33 -2.27 -3.67 -14.98
CA VAL A 33 -2.70 -4.06 -16.33
C VAL A 33 -4.16 -3.68 -16.64
N HIS A 34 -5.00 -3.45 -15.62
CA HIS A 34 -6.37 -2.94 -15.80
C HIS A 34 -6.44 -1.52 -16.38
N MET A 35 -5.32 -0.78 -16.35
CA MET A 35 -5.22 0.57 -16.95
C MET A 35 -4.93 0.53 -18.47
N MET A 36 -4.73 -0.65 -19.05
CA MET A 36 -4.54 -0.77 -20.50
C MET A 36 -5.84 -0.46 -21.24
N THR A 37 -5.70 0.13 -22.43
CA THR A 37 -6.85 0.35 -23.30
C THR A 37 -7.39 -0.97 -23.87
N PRO A 38 -8.68 -1.04 -24.24
CA PRO A 38 -9.25 -2.25 -24.84
C PRO A 38 -8.51 -2.70 -26.10
N GLU A 39 -8.03 -1.77 -26.91
CA GLU A 39 -7.27 -2.04 -28.13
C GLU A 39 -5.90 -2.67 -27.81
N ALA A 40 -5.23 -2.15 -26.76
CA ALA A 40 -3.97 -2.71 -26.27
C ALA A 40 -4.15 -4.14 -25.73
N PHE A 41 -5.23 -4.38 -24.99
CA PHE A 41 -5.61 -5.73 -24.55
C PHE A 41 -5.83 -6.67 -25.72
N ASN A 42 -6.60 -6.25 -26.71
CA ASN A 42 -6.88 -7.07 -27.90
C ASN A 42 -5.61 -7.43 -28.70
N ALA A 43 -4.67 -6.51 -28.78
CA ALA A 43 -3.37 -6.76 -29.40
C ALA A 43 -2.56 -7.83 -28.62
N LEU A 44 -2.60 -7.78 -27.28
CA LEU A 44 -1.89 -8.73 -26.42
C LEU A 44 -2.53 -10.15 -26.45
N LEU A 45 -3.85 -10.25 -26.65
CA LEU A 45 -4.58 -11.52 -26.64
C LEU A 45 -3.97 -12.56 -27.57
N LYS A 46 -3.61 -12.19 -28.80
CA LYS A 46 -2.99 -13.12 -29.77
C LYS A 46 -1.68 -13.72 -29.23
N THR A 47 -0.88 -12.92 -28.56
CA THR A 47 0.39 -13.36 -27.99
C THR A 47 0.18 -14.22 -26.73
N LEU A 48 -0.89 -13.96 -25.97
CA LEU A 48 -1.26 -14.78 -24.80
C LEU A 48 -1.90 -16.11 -25.17
N GLU A 49 -2.52 -16.20 -26.35
CA GLU A 49 -3.08 -17.45 -26.89
C GLU A 49 -2.00 -18.45 -27.29
N GLU A 50 -0.98 -17.97 -27.99
CA GLU A 50 0.16 -18.77 -28.45
C GLU A 50 1.48 -18.08 -28.11
N PRO A 51 1.85 -18.05 -26.81
CA PRO A 51 3.09 -17.39 -26.41
C PRO A 51 4.31 -18.17 -26.91
N PRO A 52 5.33 -17.52 -27.45
CA PRO A 52 6.59 -18.16 -27.77
C PRO A 52 7.19 -18.83 -26.53
N ALA A 53 7.79 -20.01 -26.68
CA ALA A 53 8.30 -20.83 -25.56
C ALA A 53 9.34 -20.14 -24.66
N HIS A 54 9.95 -19.06 -25.15
CA HIS A 54 10.96 -18.27 -24.42
C HIS A 54 10.36 -17.03 -23.73
N ILE A 55 9.02 -16.84 -23.77
CA ILE A 55 8.35 -15.66 -23.20
C ILE A 55 7.55 -16.05 -21.96
N VAL A 56 7.63 -15.20 -20.94
CA VAL A 56 6.77 -15.26 -19.76
C VAL A 56 6.15 -13.89 -19.54
N PHE A 57 4.83 -13.82 -19.40
CA PHE A 57 4.11 -12.63 -19.01
C PHE A 57 3.71 -12.71 -17.54
N ILE A 58 3.96 -11.64 -16.79
CA ILE A 58 3.45 -11.43 -15.44
C ILE A 58 2.56 -10.20 -15.49
N LEU A 59 1.26 -10.40 -15.29
CA LEU A 59 0.27 -9.34 -15.29
C LEU A 59 -0.14 -9.07 -13.83
N ALA A 60 0.08 -7.86 -13.34
CA ALA A 60 -0.31 -7.45 -12.00
C ALA A 60 -1.47 -6.45 -12.04
N THR A 61 -2.40 -6.56 -11.10
CA THR A 61 -3.53 -5.64 -10.98
C THR A 61 -4.08 -5.61 -9.57
N THR A 62 -4.51 -4.44 -9.13
CA THR A 62 -5.31 -4.23 -7.92
C THR A 62 -6.81 -4.44 -8.16
N GLU A 63 -7.25 -4.46 -9.45
CA GLU A 63 -8.66 -4.56 -9.83
C GLU A 63 -8.91 -5.74 -10.80
N PRO A 64 -8.86 -6.99 -10.31
CA PRO A 64 -9.00 -8.18 -11.16
C PRO A 64 -10.36 -8.26 -11.88
N HIS A 65 -11.40 -7.63 -11.34
CA HIS A 65 -12.73 -7.60 -11.94
C HIS A 65 -12.79 -6.76 -13.23
N LYS A 66 -11.83 -5.88 -13.47
CA LYS A 66 -11.70 -5.08 -14.70
C LYS A 66 -10.96 -5.83 -15.82
N ILE A 67 -10.34 -6.96 -15.51
CA ILE A 67 -9.62 -7.75 -16.52
C ILE A 67 -10.59 -8.59 -17.32
N LEU A 68 -10.41 -8.61 -18.64
CA LEU A 68 -11.26 -9.39 -19.54
C LEU A 68 -11.20 -10.90 -19.19
N PRO A 69 -12.35 -11.60 -19.13
CA PRO A 69 -12.37 -13.04 -18.86
C PRO A 69 -11.52 -13.85 -19.85
N THR A 70 -11.39 -13.37 -21.07
CA THR A 70 -10.55 -13.96 -22.12
C THR A 70 -9.05 -13.95 -21.78
N ILE A 71 -8.59 -12.97 -21.02
CA ILE A 71 -7.21 -12.89 -20.48
C ILE A 71 -7.08 -13.84 -19.29
N ILE A 72 -8.00 -13.74 -18.33
CA ILE A 72 -7.96 -14.54 -17.09
C ILE A 72 -7.93 -16.03 -17.42
N SER A 73 -8.70 -16.48 -18.41
CA SER A 73 -8.76 -17.90 -18.82
C SER A 73 -7.46 -18.45 -19.40
N ARG A 74 -6.51 -17.58 -19.77
CA ARG A 74 -5.20 -17.94 -20.35
C ARG A 74 -4.04 -17.73 -19.39
N CYS A 75 -4.34 -17.27 -18.18
CA CYS A 75 -3.34 -16.98 -17.16
C CYS A 75 -3.54 -17.88 -15.94
N GLN A 76 -2.44 -18.25 -15.31
CA GLN A 76 -2.50 -18.78 -13.96
C GLN A 76 -2.67 -17.62 -13.00
N ARG A 77 -3.74 -17.63 -12.19
CA ARG A 77 -4.06 -16.58 -11.25
C ARG A 77 -3.44 -16.87 -9.87
N PHE A 78 -2.85 -15.83 -9.29
CA PHE A 78 -2.33 -15.82 -7.92
C PHE A 78 -2.94 -14.63 -7.19
N ASP A 79 -3.68 -14.89 -6.12
CA ASP A 79 -4.28 -13.85 -5.30
C ASP A 79 -3.37 -13.55 -4.11
N PHE A 80 -2.85 -12.33 -4.05
CA PHE A 80 -2.08 -11.82 -2.91
C PHE A 80 -3.03 -11.20 -1.89
N LYS A 81 -2.87 -11.59 -0.65
CA LYS A 81 -3.61 -11.02 0.48
C LYS A 81 -2.81 -9.90 1.13
N ARG A 82 -3.47 -9.15 2.00
CA ARG A 82 -2.80 -8.24 2.92
C ARG A 82 -1.81 -9.02 3.78
N VAL A 83 -0.71 -8.39 4.12
CA VAL A 83 0.30 -8.98 5.00
C VAL A 83 -0.21 -8.91 6.44
N ASP A 84 -0.03 -9.98 7.20
CA ASP A 84 -0.43 -10.01 8.61
C ASP A 84 0.41 -9.04 9.44
N GLU A 85 -0.19 -8.46 10.49
CA GLU A 85 0.48 -7.49 11.38
C GLU A 85 1.80 -8.05 11.94
N HIS A 86 1.80 -9.30 12.35
CA HIS A 86 3.00 -9.98 12.86
C HIS A 86 4.15 -9.99 11.85
N ASP A 87 3.86 -10.25 10.58
CA ASP A 87 4.88 -10.30 9.52
C ASP A 87 5.39 -8.89 9.19
N ILE A 88 4.52 -7.88 9.26
CA ILE A 88 4.91 -6.47 9.13
C ILE A 88 5.86 -6.09 10.28
N ILE A 89 5.47 -6.35 11.53
CA ILE A 89 6.28 -6.06 12.71
C ILE A 89 7.65 -6.75 12.59
N SER A 90 7.68 -8.03 12.27
CA SER A 90 8.93 -8.79 12.10
C SER A 90 9.85 -8.17 11.04
N ARG A 91 9.27 -7.66 9.96
CA ARG A 91 10.04 -6.98 8.91
C ARG A 91 10.56 -5.63 9.36
N LEU A 92 9.77 -4.83 10.06
CA LEU A 92 10.18 -3.54 10.62
C LEU A 92 11.32 -3.74 11.64
N GLU A 93 11.18 -4.70 12.55
CA GLU A 93 12.26 -5.07 13.48
C GLU A 93 13.58 -5.42 12.79
N TYR A 94 13.47 -6.25 11.74
CA TYR A 94 14.66 -6.62 10.97
C TYR A 94 15.36 -5.38 10.39
N VAL A 95 14.61 -4.46 9.80
CA VAL A 95 15.16 -3.23 9.23
C VAL A 95 15.80 -2.35 10.30
N LEU A 96 15.12 -2.14 11.45
CA LEU A 96 15.64 -1.31 12.53
C LEU A 96 16.92 -1.88 13.15
N LYS A 97 17.00 -3.20 13.29
CA LYS A 97 18.22 -3.89 13.77
C LYS A 97 19.39 -3.74 12.81
N GLU A 98 19.16 -3.88 11.50
CA GLU A 98 20.21 -3.67 10.47
C GLU A 98 20.70 -2.22 10.42
N GLU A 99 19.79 -1.25 10.62
CA GLU A 99 20.12 0.18 10.64
C GLU A 99 20.65 0.67 12.00
N ASN A 100 20.72 -0.21 13.02
CA ASN A 100 21.11 0.12 14.40
C ASN A 100 20.30 1.28 14.98
N VAL A 101 18.98 1.21 14.85
CA VAL A 101 18.03 2.20 15.37
C VAL A 101 17.38 1.67 16.65
N GLU A 102 17.31 2.49 17.68
CA GLU A 102 16.56 2.22 18.90
C GLU A 102 15.06 2.45 18.67
N TYR A 103 14.21 1.59 19.22
CA TYR A 103 12.77 1.66 19.04
C TYR A 103 11.99 1.09 20.23
N ASP A 104 10.77 1.60 20.41
CA ASP A 104 9.78 1.05 21.32
C ASP A 104 8.97 -0.03 20.59
N GLU A 105 8.71 -1.19 21.22
CA GLU A 105 7.94 -2.28 20.60
C GLU A 105 6.52 -1.82 20.20
N GLU A 106 5.85 -1.02 21.05
CA GLU A 106 4.53 -0.45 20.77
C GLU A 106 4.52 0.40 19.48
N SER A 107 5.64 1.05 19.15
CA SER A 107 5.79 1.82 17.91
C SER A 107 5.58 0.98 16.66
N LEU A 108 6.03 -0.28 16.67
CA LEU A 108 5.90 -1.20 15.54
C LEU A 108 4.45 -1.64 15.34
N GLU A 109 3.72 -1.86 16.43
CA GLU A 109 2.28 -2.18 16.38
C GLU A 109 1.48 -1.03 15.76
N ILE A 110 1.81 0.21 16.14
CA ILE A 110 1.15 1.39 15.59
C ILE A 110 1.41 1.50 14.09
N ILE A 111 2.66 1.35 13.65
CA ILE A 111 3.02 1.39 12.22
C ILE A 111 2.31 0.27 11.46
N SER A 112 2.26 -0.94 12.01
CA SER A 112 1.59 -2.08 11.39
C SER A 112 0.11 -1.82 11.16
N LYS A 113 -0.58 -1.27 12.18
CA LYS A 113 -2.00 -0.88 12.06
C LYS A 113 -2.21 0.24 11.04
N LEU A 114 -1.32 1.25 11.00
CA LEU A 114 -1.37 2.33 10.04
C LEU A 114 -1.20 1.84 8.59
N ALA A 115 -0.38 0.83 8.40
CA ALA A 115 -0.06 0.26 7.09
C ALA A 115 -1.19 -0.63 6.53
N ASP A 116 -2.14 -1.07 7.36
CA ASP A 116 -3.31 -1.85 6.96
C ASP A 116 -2.98 -3.01 6.01
N GLY A 117 -1.94 -3.77 6.34
CA GLY A 117 -1.47 -4.91 5.56
C GLY A 117 -0.61 -4.57 4.34
N GLY A 118 -0.23 -3.30 4.14
CA GLY A 118 0.65 -2.84 3.08
C GLY A 118 2.11 -2.79 3.52
N MET A 119 2.97 -3.72 3.09
CA MET A 119 4.40 -3.72 3.46
C MET A 119 5.12 -2.46 2.97
N ARG A 120 4.80 -1.97 1.77
CA ARG A 120 5.37 -0.73 1.22
C ARG A 120 5.00 0.47 2.08
N ASP A 121 3.73 0.53 2.50
CA ASP A 121 3.23 1.60 3.34
C ASP A 121 3.88 1.57 4.72
N ALA A 122 4.04 0.38 5.33
CA ALA A 122 4.75 0.21 6.61
C ALA A 122 6.18 0.74 6.55
N LEU A 123 6.93 0.40 5.50
CA LEU A 123 8.30 0.88 5.32
C LEU A 123 8.36 2.40 5.05
N SER A 124 7.40 2.94 4.30
CA SER A 124 7.32 4.39 4.05
C SER A 124 6.97 5.17 5.32
N ILE A 125 6.08 4.63 6.16
CA ILE A 125 5.75 5.19 7.47
C ILE A 125 6.99 5.19 8.37
N LEU A 126 7.70 4.06 8.44
CA LEU A 126 8.94 3.95 9.19
C LEU A 126 9.97 4.99 8.75
N GLU A 127 10.21 5.11 7.44
CA GLU A 127 11.16 6.06 6.87
C GLU A 127 10.82 7.50 7.24
N GLN A 128 9.54 7.88 7.19
CA GLN A 128 9.08 9.22 7.58
C GLN A 128 9.31 9.48 9.07
N CYS A 129 9.03 8.50 9.94
CA CYS A 129 9.28 8.64 11.37
C CYS A 129 10.76 8.79 11.68
N LEU A 130 11.63 8.00 11.04
CA LEU A 130 13.09 8.06 11.21
C LEU A 130 13.71 9.34 10.62
N ALA A 131 13.09 9.94 9.61
CA ALA A 131 13.49 11.25 9.10
C ALA A 131 13.18 12.39 10.09
N TYR A 132 12.15 12.22 10.93
CA TYR A 132 11.81 13.17 11.98
C TYR A 132 12.74 13.05 13.20
N ASP A 133 12.93 11.81 13.69
CA ASP A 133 13.83 11.48 14.79
C ASP A 133 14.39 10.07 14.59
N ARG A 134 15.67 9.90 14.87
CA ARG A 134 16.36 8.61 14.69
C ARG A 134 15.96 7.56 15.75
N HIS A 135 15.32 7.98 16.84
CA HIS A 135 14.75 7.09 17.84
C HIS A 135 13.25 6.93 17.58
N LEU A 136 12.82 5.70 17.25
CA LEU A 136 11.42 5.41 16.94
C LEU A 136 10.62 5.24 18.23
N THR A 137 9.84 6.25 18.58
CA THR A 137 8.96 6.25 19.74
C THR A 137 7.50 6.48 19.34
N VAL A 138 6.58 6.01 20.20
CA VAL A 138 5.13 6.26 20.04
C VAL A 138 4.84 7.77 19.92
N GLU A 139 5.54 8.60 20.73
CA GLU A 139 5.38 10.05 20.70
C GLU A 139 5.75 10.64 19.35
N ASN A 140 6.85 10.19 18.74
CA ASN A 140 7.31 10.65 17.43
C ASN A 140 6.34 10.25 16.33
N ILE A 141 5.82 9.03 16.34
CA ILE A 141 4.79 8.58 15.38
C ILE A 141 3.53 9.45 15.52
N ASN A 142 3.08 9.68 16.77
CA ASN A 142 1.91 10.51 17.02
C ASN A 142 2.08 11.94 16.48
N LYS A 143 3.26 12.53 16.62
CA LYS A 143 3.57 13.86 16.07
C LYS A 143 3.60 13.87 14.54
N VAL A 144 4.24 12.89 13.92
CA VAL A 144 4.39 12.81 12.45
C VAL A 144 3.04 12.57 11.78
N TYR A 145 2.20 11.71 12.37
CA TYR A 145 0.92 11.29 11.78
C TYR A 145 -0.30 11.97 12.39
N GLY A 146 -0.11 12.90 13.35
CA GLY A 146 -1.20 13.59 14.02
C GLY A 146 -2.14 12.61 14.72
N LEU A 147 -1.62 11.53 15.32
CA LEU A 147 -2.42 10.57 16.05
C LEU A 147 -2.74 11.10 17.43
N LEU A 148 -4.00 10.89 17.85
CA LEU A 148 -4.40 11.18 19.21
C LEU A 148 -4.00 10.05 20.15
N ALA A 149 -3.47 10.43 21.31
CA ALA A 149 -3.30 9.47 22.40
C ALA A 149 -4.65 8.88 22.80
N ASN A 150 -4.66 7.59 23.19
CA ASN A 150 -5.89 6.88 23.55
C ASN A 150 -6.66 7.60 24.68
N ASP A 151 -5.96 8.21 25.63
CA ASP A 151 -6.58 8.98 26.72
C ASP A 151 -7.39 10.18 26.21
N GLU A 152 -6.92 10.86 25.16
CA GLU A 152 -7.63 11.98 24.55
C GLU A 152 -8.86 11.51 23.77
N LYS A 153 -8.77 10.36 23.07
CA LYS A 153 -9.92 9.72 22.42
C LYS A 153 -10.99 9.35 23.43
N ILE A 154 -10.61 8.66 24.50
CA ILE A 154 -11.51 8.28 25.62
C ILE A 154 -12.14 9.51 26.27
N ARG A 155 -11.37 10.57 26.46
CA ARG A 155 -11.87 11.83 27.02
C ARG A 155 -12.94 12.44 26.09
N LEU A 156 -12.70 12.47 24.77
CA LEU A 156 -13.66 13.01 23.82
C LEU A 156 -14.94 12.18 23.79
N ILE A 157 -14.84 10.84 23.82
CA ILE A 157 -15.99 9.93 23.90
C ILE A 157 -16.81 10.20 25.17
N LYS A 158 -16.14 10.34 26.33
CA LYS A 158 -16.82 10.67 27.59
C LYS A 158 -17.58 11.99 27.51
N LEU A 159 -17.00 13.02 26.91
CA LEU A 159 -17.67 14.32 26.71
C LEU A 159 -18.87 14.20 25.79
N LEU A 160 -18.80 13.38 24.73
CA LEU A 160 -19.93 13.11 23.83
C LEU A 160 -21.07 12.38 24.56
N LEU A 161 -20.75 11.34 25.34
CA LEU A 161 -21.73 10.58 26.10
C LEU A 161 -22.42 11.39 27.19
N THR A 162 -21.70 12.33 27.82
CA THR A 162 -22.24 13.25 28.83
C THR A 162 -22.94 14.45 28.21
N LYS A 163 -22.98 14.55 26.87
CA LYS A 163 -23.57 15.65 26.10
C LYS A 163 -23.01 17.04 26.45
N ASP A 164 -21.75 17.09 26.94
CA ASP A 164 -21.05 18.34 27.22
C ASP A 164 -20.50 18.96 25.92
N MET A 165 -21.42 19.49 25.11
CA MET A 165 -21.11 20.05 23.78
C MET A 165 -20.12 21.20 23.83
N LYS A 166 -20.11 21.97 24.94
CA LYS A 166 -19.17 23.09 25.10
C LYS A 166 -17.73 22.62 25.17
N ASN A 167 -17.46 21.57 25.95
CA ASN A 167 -16.12 21.01 26.08
C ASN A 167 -15.76 20.13 24.87
N VAL A 168 -16.72 19.46 24.22
CA VAL A 168 -16.52 18.78 22.92
C VAL A 168 -15.97 19.77 21.89
N LEU A 169 -16.64 20.89 21.67
CA LEU A 169 -16.19 21.90 20.70
C LEU A 169 -14.82 22.48 21.01
N LYS A 170 -14.53 22.76 22.28
CA LYS A 170 -13.20 23.23 22.70
C LYS A 170 -12.12 22.18 22.43
N THR A 171 -12.41 20.92 22.70
CA THR A 171 -11.45 19.82 22.47
C THR A 171 -11.18 19.65 20.98
N LEU A 172 -12.23 19.69 20.15
CA LEU A 172 -12.09 19.62 18.68
C LEU A 172 -11.30 20.82 18.14
N ASP A 173 -11.55 22.03 18.63
CA ASP A 173 -10.83 23.24 18.23
C ASP A 173 -9.33 23.14 18.57
N HIS A 174 -9.03 22.60 19.74
CA HIS A 174 -7.65 22.32 20.14
C HIS A 174 -6.98 21.26 19.23
N MET A 175 -7.68 20.17 18.92
CA MET A 175 -7.20 19.14 18.02
C MET A 175 -6.94 19.67 16.59
N MET A 176 -7.82 20.53 16.11
CA MET A 176 -7.62 21.22 14.82
C MET A 176 -6.38 22.12 14.83
N SER A 177 -6.12 22.80 15.94
CA SER A 177 -4.91 23.63 16.09
C SER A 177 -3.62 22.82 16.07
N LEU A 178 -3.69 21.52 16.41
CA LEU A 178 -2.59 20.55 16.32
C LEU A 178 -2.50 19.85 14.96
N SER A 179 -3.26 20.34 13.96
CA SER A 179 -3.32 19.76 12.59
C SER A 179 -3.80 18.31 12.52
N ILE A 180 -4.62 17.89 13.48
CA ILE A 180 -5.22 16.55 13.48
C ILE A 180 -6.32 16.48 12.43
N ASP A 181 -6.29 15.42 11.59
CA ASP A 181 -7.32 15.17 10.58
C ASP A 181 -8.61 14.68 11.23
N LEU A 182 -9.68 15.50 11.15
CA LEU A 182 -10.99 15.16 11.72
C LEU A 182 -11.65 13.94 11.08
N LYS A 183 -11.37 13.67 9.80
CA LYS A 183 -11.90 12.48 9.13
C LYS A 183 -11.29 11.22 9.73
N ARG A 184 -9.98 11.23 9.93
CA ARG A 184 -9.26 10.15 10.59
C ARG A 184 -9.67 10.01 12.03
N LEU A 185 -9.80 11.12 12.78
CA LEU A 185 -10.33 11.11 14.15
C LEU A 185 -11.66 10.39 14.25
N THR A 186 -12.57 10.65 13.28
CA THR A 186 -13.89 9.99 13.27
C THR A 186 -13.75 8.47 13.11
N GLN A 187 -12.85 8.01 12.24
CA GLN A 187 -12.57 6.58 12.08
C GLN A 187 -11.97 5.99 13.36
N ASP A 188 -10.96 6.64 13.92
CA ASP A 188 -10.32 6.22 15.18
C ASP A 188 -11.30 6.14 16.36
N LEU A 189 -12.34 6.97 16.40
CA LEU A 189 -13.38 6.94 17.43
C LEU A 189 -14.38 5.79 17.23
N ILE A 190 -14.53 5.28 16.01
CA ILE A 190 -15.38 4.13 15.72
C ILE A 190 -14.66 2.83 16.11
N ASP A 191 -13.34 2.81 16.02
CA ASP A 191 -12.49 1.64 16.24
C ASP A 191 -12.15 1.44 17.74
N VAL A 192 -12.59 2.34 18.65
CA VAL A 192 -12.46 2.26 20.11
C VAL A 192 -13.67 1.55 20.72
#